data_2e1fe43d197162670284215be0f9f679
#
_entry.id   2e1fe43d197162670284215be0f9f679
#
_cell.length_a   1.000
_cell.length_b   1.000
_cell.length_c   1.000
_cell.angle_alpha   90.00
_cell.angle_beta   90.00
_cell.angle_gamma   90.00
#
_symmetry.space_group_name_H-M   'P 1'
#
loop_
_entity.id
_entity.type
_entity.pdbx_description
1 polymer ?
#
loop_
_entity_poly.entity_id
_entity_poly.type
_entity_poly.pdbx_seq_one_letter_code
_entity_poly.pdbx_strand_id
1 'polypeptide(L)'
;MKRLLVISGIIVGVLLLVIIAVPLFINVDSFRPELEKKLSAALNRQVHIGKLDASLLSGGASASDISIADDPAFNKGPFLKATSVKVGVELMPLIFSKQLKVTSLTIQKPDITLLKNAAGKWNYSTLGATAQKATPETSKTQPSKPQPTPEPSGKSSPDVSVDKFEIAGGTVRVGHSSGHAAGKESVYQNVNIVAHNISATSAMPFTLSAGMPGGGTLNLEGQAGPLNPTDAAKSPLDAKITLKHADLAATGFVDPSSGIGGILDFDGQVKSDGHKLHSEGKAKAAELRVVKGGQPAKQPIALDYKSDYALDSDTGTINANLHTGNSLTNASGTLSAKGEDTLANLKIVGKNMAVNDVEGLLPAFGVVLPSGASLQGGNINMDLNATGPLDRLVIDGPLKIEGTHLSGYNLGSKLGAIAAFTGNKGSTDTLIQTFSSALRVAPEGIKADNIVLDVPSLGIVTGNGVISGDNSLDFKMLVKISGAANNLLGSLTGASASAQSKGLPFLITGKTSNPVFRPALGGAVAGDLQNSLLQAVQGNKGKTDGQQNQKPDLKDALGGLFNKKKKPQQ
;
A
#
# COMPACT_ATOMS: atom_id res chain seq x y z
N MET A 1 3.55 -18.96 8.78
CA MET A 1 3.12 -20.14 7.99
C MET A 1 3.54 -21.46 8.60
N LYS A 2 4.78 -21.68 9.09
CA LYS A 2 5.21 -22.93 9.78
C LYS A 2 4.22 -23.40 10.89
N ARG A 3 3.68 -22.46 11.67
CA ARG A 3 2.77 -22.79 12.80
C ARG A 3 1.36 -23.19 12.36
N LEU A 4 0.86 -22.66 11.24
CA LEU A 4 -0.45 -23.06 10.69
C LEU A 4 -0.44 -24.52 10.17
N LEU A 5 0.64 -24.96 9.53
CA LEU A 5 0.80 -26.35 9.08
C LEU A 5 1.04 -27.30 10.25
N VAL A 6 1.78 -26.89 11.28
CA VAL A 6 1.94 -27.65 12.52
C VAL A 6 0.60 -27.76 13.26
N ILE A 7 -0.18 -26.70 13.27
CA ILE A 7 -1.50 -26.66 13.92
C ILE A 7 -2.50 -27.57 13.19
N SER A 8 -2.56 -27.51 11.86
CA SER A 8 -3.41 -28.43 11.09
C SER A 8 -2.97 -29.87 11.28
N GLY A 9 -1.66 -30.14 11.32
CA GLY A 9 -1.10 -31.47 11.62
C GLY A 9 -1.44 -31.95 13.05
N ILE A 10 -1.43 -31.06 14.04
CA ILE A 10 -1.81 -31.37 15.42
C ILE A 10 -3.31 -31.61 15.54
N ILE A 11 -4.16 -30.81 14.91
CA ILE A 11 -5.62 -31.00 14.88
C ILE A 11 -5.96 -32.36 14.23
N VAL A 12 -5.35 -32.64 13.09
CA VAL A 12 -5.49 -33.94 12.41
C VAL A 12 -4.97 -35.05 13.28
N GLY A 13 -3.79 -34.96 13.86
CA GLY A 13 -3.18 -35.99 14.73
C GLY A 13 -4.00 -36.30 15.98
N VAL A 14 -4.61 -35.30 16.61
CA VAL A 14 -5.46 -35.52 17.80
C VAL A 14 -6.83 -36.05 17.42
N LEU A 15 -7.45 -35.60 16.33
CA LEU A 15 -8.67 -36.23 15.77
C LEU A 15 -8.42 -37.72 15.41
N LEU A 16 -7.25 -38.01 14.87
CA LEU A 16 -6.81 -39.37 14.55
C LEU A 16 -6.67 -40.26 15.81
N LEU A 17 -6.15 -39.71 16.92
CA LEU A 17 -6.05 -40.43 18.20
C LEU A 17 -7.42 -40.84 18.77
N VAL A 18 -8.43 -39.99 18.57
CA VAL A 18 -9.82 -40.27 19.00
C VAL A 18 -10.44 -41.40 18.18
N ILE A 19 -10.21 -41.42 16.86
CA ILE A 19 -10.72 -42.46 15.96
C ILE A 19 -10.08 -43.81 16.24
N ILE A 20 -8.80 -43.88 16.66
CA ILE A 20 -8.11 -45.12 17.05
C ILE A 20 -8.67 -45.71 18.37
N ALA A 21 -9.24 -44.89 19.25
CA ALA A 21 -9.76 -45.31 20.56
C ALA A 21 -11.20 -45.85 20.51
N VAL A 22 -11.86 -45.87 19.36
CA VAL A 22 -13.29 -46.20 19.19
C VAL A 22 -13.53 -47.47 18.36
N PRO A 23 -13.08 -48.66 18.75
CA PRO A 23 -13.71 -49.87 18.28
C PRO A 23 -14.73 -50.32 19.35
N LEU A 24 -16.01 -50.32 18.97
CA LEU A 24 -17.09 -51.08 19.59
C LEU A 24 -17.85 -50.46 20.79
N PHE A 25 -19.05 -49.93 20.52
CA PHE A 25 -20.18 -49.75 21.46
C PHE A 25 -20.06 -48.67 22.56
N ILE A 26 -19.33 -47.57 22.35
CA ILE A 26 -19.19 -46.53 23.38
C ILE A 26 -19.85 -45.23 22.90
N ASN A 27 -20.51 -44.56 23.82
CA ASN A 27 -20.98 -43.17 23.63
C ASN A 27 -19.78 -42.25 23.32
N VAL A 28 -19.59 -41.93 22.02
CA VAL A 28 -18.42 -41.18 21.52
C VAL A 28 -18.30 -39.81 22.22
N ASP A 29 -19.43 -39.22 22.61
CA ASP A 29 -19.44 -37.96 23.31
C ASP A 29 -18.77 -38.01 24.69
N SER A 30 -18.63 -39.22 25.30
CA SER A 30 -17.89 -39.38 26.56
C SER A 30 -16.39 -39.07 26.44
N PHE A 31 -15.82 -39.11 25.22
CA PHE A 31 -14.43 -38.71 24.96
C PHE A 31 -14.23 -37.22 24.76
N ARG A 32 -15.30 -36.44 24.62
CA ARG A 32 -15.24 -35.01 24.38
C ARG A 32 -14.35 -34.27 25.38
N PRO A 33 -14.45 -34.47 26.73
CA PRO A 33 -13.61 -33.73 27.68
C PRO A 33 -12.11 -34.02 27.51
N GLU A 34 -11.76 -35.28 27.19
CA GLU A 34 -10.36 -35.68 26.96
C GLU A 34 -9.83 -35.06 25.67
N LEU A 35 -10.66 -35.02 24.62
CA LEU A 35 -10.32 -34.37 23.34
C LEU A 35 -10.14 -32.86 23.51
N GLU A 36 -11.06 -32.17 24.17
CA GLU A 36 -10.94 -30.75 24.50
C GLU A 36 -9.64 -30.46 25.26
N LYS A 37 -9.32 -31.28 26.27
CA LYS A 37 -8.09 -31.14 27.04
C LYS A 37 -6.83 -31.33 26.19
N LYS A 38 -6.77 -32.34 25.34
CA LYS A 38 -5.62 -32.59 24.47
C LYS A 38 -5.45 -31.54 23.40
N LEU A 39 -6.54 -31.10 22.78
CA LEU A 39 -6.54 -30.02 21.81
C LEU A 39 -6.14 -28.69 22.48
N SER A 40 -6.67 -28.40 23.66
CA SER A 40 -6.31 -27.18 24.39
C SER A 40 -4.83 -27.15 24.74
N ALA A 41 -4.26 -28.28 25.16
CA ALA A 41 -2.83 -28.39 25.44
C ALA A 41 -1.97 -28.23 24.18
N ALA A 42 -2.38 -28.87 23.07
CA ALA A 42 -1.65 -28.83 21.81
C ALA A 42 -1.67 -27.45 21.15
N LEU A 43 -2.80 -26.74 21.24
CA LEU A 43 -2.98 -25.40 20.66
C LEU A 43 -2.54 -24.27 21.59
N ASN A 44 -2.30 -24.57 22.87
CA ASN A 44 -2.09 -23.57 23.91
C ASN A 44 -3.25 -22.54 23.94
N ARG A 45 -4.47 -23.02 23.73
CA ARG A 45 -5.73 -22.26 23.70
C ARG A 45 -6.86 -23.11 24.23
N GLN A 46 -7.82 -22.50 24.90
CA GLN A 46 -9.01 -23.22 25.33
C GLN A 46 -9.83 -23.65 24.11
N VAL A 47 -10.11 -24.94 24.01
CA VAL A 47 -10.95 -25.54 22.97
C VAL A 47 -12.23 -26.03 23.61
N HIS A 48 -13.36 -25.73 22.97
CA HIS A 48 -14.67 -26.24 23.34
C HIS A 48 -15.32 -26.94 22.15
N ILE A 49 -15.98 -28.08 22.41
CA ILE A 49 -16.71 -28.90 21.45
C ILE A 49 -18.13 -29.10 21.99
N GLY A 50 -19.15 -28.75 21.22
CA GLY A 50 -20.54 -28.92 21.65
C GLY A 50 -20.93 -30.38 21.73
N LYS A 51 -20.74 -31.16 20.64
CA LYS A 51 -21.11 -32.57 20.56
C LYS A 51 -20.15 -33.35 19.66
N LEU A 52 -19.89 -34.61 20.04
CA LEU A 52 -19.20 -35.59 19.20
C LEU A 52 -20.18 -36.64 18.74
N ASP A 53 -20.18 -36.91 17.45
CA ASP A 53 -20.94 -38.00 16.82
C ASP A 53 -20.00 -38.88 15.97
N ALA A 54 -20.24 -40.17 15.94
CA ALA A 54 -19.57 -41.07 15.02
C ALA A 54 -20.57 -42.00 14.35
N SER A 55 -20.32 -42.27 13.08
CA SER A 55 -21.10 -43.21 12.29
C SER A 55 -20.17 -44.35 11.79
N LEU A 56 -20.35 -45.50 12.36
CA LEU A 56 -19.61 -46.71 11.95
C LEU A 56 -19.98 -47.19 10.55
N LEU A 57 -21.23 -46.93 10.11
CA LEU A 57 -21.71 -47.31 8.77
C LEU A 57 -21.13 -46.42 7.66
N SER A 58 -20.87 -45.15 7.94
CA SER A 58 -20.31 -44.20 6.96
C SER A 58 -18.79 -44.02 7.09
N GLY A 59 -18.16 -44.67 8.08
CA GLY A 59 -16.73 -44.53 8.32
C GLY A 59 -16.34 -43.11 8.71
N GLY A 60 -17.16 -42.40 9.51
CA GLY A 60 -16.91 -41.02 9.81
C GLY A 60 -17.13 -40.62 11.26
N ALA A 61 -16.46 -39.58 11.70
CA ALA A 61 -16.72 -38.87 12.96
C ALA A 61 -16.98 -37.39 12.67
N SER A 62 -17.80 -36.76 13.50
CA SER A 62 -18.04 -35.33 13.41
C SER A 62 -18.08 -34.71 14.81
N ALA A 63 -17.54 -33.51 14.89
CA ALA A 63 -17.65 -32.62 16.04
C ALA A 63 -18.45 -31.40 15.63
N SER A 64 -19.43 -30.98 16.42
CA SER A 64 -20.22 -29.79 16.18
C SER A 64 -19.94 -28.69 17.19
N ASP A 65 -20.24 -27.45 16.80
CA ASP A 65 -20.11 -26.25 17.63
C ASP A 65 -18.72 -26.11 18.28
N ILE A 66 -17.69 -26.16 17.40
CA ILE A 66 -16.30 -26.06 17.84
C ILE A 66 -15.94 -24.60 18.01
N SER A 67 -15.29 -24.27 19.13
CA SER A 67 -14.68 -22.98 19.34
C SER A 67 -13.28 -23.10 19.94
N ILE A 68 -12.38 -22.23 19.48
CA ILE A 68 -11.01 -22.08 19.98
C ILE A 68 -10.88 -20.63 20.46
N ALA A 69 -10.54 -20.43 21.72
CA ALA A 69 -10.34 -19.11 22.31
C ALA A 69 -9.15 -18.40 21.65
N ASP A 70 -9.21 -17.09 21.58
CA ASP A 70 -8.07 -16.28 21.13
C ASP A 70 -7.04 -16.09 22.26
N ASP A 71 -5.89 -15.50 21.92
CA ASP A 71 -4.92 -15.02 22.90
C ASP A 71 -5.53 -13.82 23.64
N PRO A 72 -5.64 -13.89 24.99
CA PRO A 72 -6.20 -12.79 25.77
C PRO A 72 -5.48 -11.44 25.57
N ALA A 73 -4.23 -11.46 25.10
CA ALA A 73 -3.48 -10.26 24.76
C ALA A 73 -4.00 -9.55 23.49
N PHE A 74 -4.77 -10.25 22.66
CA PHE A 74 -5.33 -9.70 21.42
C PHE A 74 -6.83 -9.49 21.51
N ASN A 75 -7.57 -10.49 22.00
CA ASN A 75 -9.03 -10.45 22.05
C ASN A 75 -9.56 -11.40 23.14
N LYS A 76 -10.71 -11.06 23.73
CA LYS A 76 -11.44 -11.94 24.67
C LYS A 76 -12.43 -12.89 23.97
N GLY A 77 -12.66 -12.68 22.68
CA GLY A 77 -13.53 -13.53 21.86
C GLY A 77 -12.83 -14.79 21.37
N PRO A 78 -13.47 -15.58 20.52
CA PRO A 78 -12.86 -16.76 19.90
C PRO A 78 -11.91 -16.38 18.75
N PHE A 79 -10.81 -17.13 18.64
CA PHE A 79 -9.96 -17.14 17.45
C PHE A 79 -10.66 -17.83 16.27
N LEU A 80 -11.32 -18.96 16.58
CA LEU A 80 -12.04 -19.75 15.57
C LEU A 80 -13.35 -20.27 16.18
N LYS A 81 -14.43 -20.19 15.37
CA LYS A 81 -15.66 -20.96 15.55
C LYS A 81 -15.92 -21.77 14.29
N ALA A 82 -16.45 -22.97 14.41
CA ALA A 82 -16.90 -23.76 13.27
C ALA A 82 -18.20 -24.49 13.61
N THR A 83 -19.12 -24.52 12.66
CA THR A 83 -20.39 -25.26 12.85
C THR A 83 -20.13 -26.74 13.02
N SER A 84 -19.26 -27.33 12.22
CA SER A 84 -18.82 -28.72 12.42
C SER A 84 -17.46 -28.98 11.75
N VAL A 85 -16.76 -29.97 12.29
CA VAL A 85 -15.62 -30.63 11.66
C VAL A 85 -15.99 -32.10 11.44
N LYS A 86 -15.83 -32.58 10.20
CA LYS A 86 -16.14 -33.96 9.81
C LYS A 86 -14.85 -34.65 9.34
N VAL A 87 -14.64 -35.87 9.79
CA VAL A 87 -13.50 -36.71 9.42
C VAL A 87 -14.03 -37.98 8.83
N GLY A 88 -13.64 -38.30 7.61
CA GLY A 88 -13.91 -39.60 6.98
C GLY A 88 -12.71 -40.54 7.11
N VAL A 89 -12.94 -41.81 7.33
CA VAL A 89 -11.88 -42.85 7.43
C VAL A 89 -12.28 -44.10 6.64
N GLU A 90 -11.27 -44.80 6.11
CA GLU A 90 -11.49 -46.13 5.53
C GLU A 90 -11.66 -47.18 6.64
N LEU A 91 -12.85 -47.80 6.73
CA LEU A 91 -13.15 -48.78 7.78
C LEU A 91 -12.41 -50.08 7.60
N MET A 92 -12.26 -50.57 6.36
CA MET A 92 -11.62 -51.86 6.08
C MET A 92 -10.16 -51.92 6.57
N PRO A 93 -9.28 -50.99 6.21
CA PRO A 93 -7.93 -50.92 6.77
C PRO A 93 -7.90 -50.76 8.29
N LEU A 94 -8.83 -49.98 8.85
CA LEU A 94 -8.91 -49.77 10.29
C LEU A 94 -9.25 -51.08 11.05
N ILE A 95 -10.23 -51.85 10.55
CA ILE A 95 -10.71 -53.07 11.20
C ILE A 95 -9.72 -54.23 11.02
N PHE A 96 -9.25 -54.44 9.79
CA PHE A 96 -8.46 -55.64 9.45
C PHE A 96 -6.95 -55.48 9.64
N SER A 97 -6.43 -54.26 9.34
CA SER A 97 -4.98 -54.01 9.38
C SER A 97 -4.58 -53.05 10.51
N LYS A 98 -5.54 -52.55 11.30
CA LYS A 98 -5.33 -51.51 12.34
C LYS A 98 -4.60 -50.27 11.80
N GLN A 99 -4.74 -49.98 10.50
CA GLN A 99 -4.18 -48.82 9.83
C GLN A 99 -5.26 -47.76 9.70
N LEU A 100 -4.98 -46.59 10.21
CA LEU A 100 -5.87 -45.43 10.08
C LEU A 100 -5.56 -44.73 8.76
N LYS A 101 -6.53 -44.75 7.86
CA LYS A 101 -6.48 -44.00 6.61
C LYS A 101 -7.60 -42.97 6.58
N VAL A 102 -7.24 -41.68 6.56
CA VAL A 102 -8.19 -40.57 6.54
C VAL A 102 -8.53 -40.24 5.10
N THR A 103 -9.80 -40.38 4.72
CA THR A 103 -10.29 -40.06 3.37
C THR A 103 -10.70 -38.62 3.23
N SER A 104 -11.18 -37.99 4.30
CA SER A 104 -11.58 -36.57 4.24
C SER A 104 -11.52 -35.88 5.58
N LEU A 105 -11.23 -34.57 5.51
CA LEU A 105 -11.37 -33.62 6.62
C LEU A 105 -12.11 -32.38 6.11
N THR A 106 -13.34 -32.16 6.58
CA THR A 106 -14.18 -31.05 6.15
C THR A 106 -14.51 -30.15 7.34
N ILE A 107 -14.25 -28.85 7.21
CA ILE A 107 -14.60 -27.82 8.20
C ILE A 107 -15.74 -26.98 7.62
N GLN A 108 -16.89 -27.00 8.27
CA GLN A 108 -18.09 -26.31 7.82
C GLN A 108 -18.25 -24.95 8.49
N LYS A 109 -18.40 -23.92 7.66
CA LYS A 109 -18.64 -22.52 8.07
C LYS A 109 -17.73 -22.06 9.21
N PRO A 110 -16.39 -22.20 9.08
CA PRO A 110 -15.50 -21.62 10.08
C PRO A 110 -15.60 -20.09 10.03
N ASP A 111 -15.59 -19.45 11.21
CA ASP A 111 -15.42 -18.00 11.39
C ASP A 111 -14.09 -17.81 12.13
N ILE A 112 -13.09 -17.25 11.42
CA ILE A 112 -11.71 -17.11 11.89
C ILE A 112 -11.39 -15.63 12.04
N THR A 113 -10.90 -15.22 13.22
CA THR A 113 -10.51 -13.84 13.50
C THR A 113 -8.99 -13.72 13.53
N LEU A 114 -8.42 -12.95 12.60
CA LEU A 114 -7.00 -12.67 12.47
C LEU A 114 -6.73 -11.23 12.91
N LEU A 115 -6.01 -11.05 14.02
CA LEU A 115 -5.72 -9.74 14.59
C LEU A 115 -4.23 -9.47 14.62
N LYS A 116 -3.83 -8.29 14.15
CA LYS A 116 -2.46 -7.78 14.24
C LYS A 116 -2.37 -6.75 15.37
N ASN A 117 -1.42 -6.86 16.28
CA ASN A 117 -1.22 -5.87 17.34
C ASN A 117 -0.32 -4.70 16.88
N ALA A 118 -0.18 -3.68 17.73
CA ALA A 118 0.67 -2.52 17.43
C ALA A 118 2.17 -2.84 17.22
N ALA A 119 2.63 -4.00 17.71
CA ALA A 119 4.00 -4.48 17.49
C ALA A 119 4.13 -5.33 16.20
N GLY A 120 3.10 -5.37 15.35
CA GLY A 120 3.10 -6.12 14.10
C GLY A 120 2.83 -7.62 14.24
N LYS A 121 2.65 -8.17 15.44
CA LYS A 121 2.43 -9.61 15.68
C LYS A 121 0.98 -9.98 15.45
N TRP A 122 0.77 -11.16 14.86
CA TRP A 122 -0.55 -11.74 14.66
C TRP A 122 -0.97 -12.62 15.85
N ASN A 123 -2.27 -12.68 16.14
CA ASN A 123 -2.82 -13.50 17.21
C ASN A 123 -2.56 -15.00 17.04
N TYR A 124 -2.44 -15.51 15.82
CA TYR A 124 -2.08 -16.91 15.56
C TYR A 124 -0.59 -17.22 15.83
N SER A 125 0.26 -16.24 16.01
CA SER A 125 1.71 -16.44 16.21
C SER A 125 2.06 -17.19 17.51
N THR A 126 1.13 -17.23 18.47
CA THR A 126 1.27 -17.92 19.77
C THR A 126 0.53 -19.26 19.82
N LEU A 127 -0.17 -19.66 18.75
CA LEU A 127 -0.81 -20.97 18.65
C LEU A 127 0.24 -22.09 18.65
N GLY A 128 0.03 -23.13 19.48
CA GLY A 128 0.93 -24.28 19.58
C GLY A 128 2.33 -23.94 20.14
N ALA A 129 2.55 -22.73 20.65
CA ALA A 129 3.78 -22.41 21.35
C ALA A 129 3.76 -23.08 22.73
N THR A 130 4.56 -24.13 22.94
CA THR A 130 4.86 -24.60 24.28
C THR A 130 5.45 -23.42 25.06
N ALA A 131 4.88 -23.14 26.24
CA ALA A 131 5.46 -22.14 27.15
C ALA A 131 6.90 -22.57 27.48
N GLN A 132 7.87 -22.03 26.78
CA GLN A 132 9.23 -22.05 27.27
C GLN A 132 9.21 -21.19 28.53
N LYS A 133 9.23 -21.85 29.71
CA LYS A 133 9.56 -21.20 30.96
C LYS A 133 10.83 -20.40 30.70
N ALA A 134 10.73 -19.07 30.81
CA ALA A 134 11.89 -18.22 30.92
C ALA A 134 12.66 -18.68 32.17
N THR A 135 13.72 -19.44 31.97
CA THR A 135 14.71 -19.71 33.00
C THR A 135 15.53 -18.43 33.13
N PRO A 136 15.63 -17.84 34.32
CA PRO A 136 16.55 -16.70 34.51
C PRO A 136 17.96 -17.19 34.23
N GLU A 137 18.66 -16.53 33.32
CA GLU A 137 20.09 -16.73 33.13
C GLU A 137 20.83 -16.41 34.42
N THR A 138 21.20 -17.44 35.16
CA THR A 138 22.24 -17.35 36.19
C THR A 138 23.51 -17.95 35.61
N SER A 139 24.39 -17.09 35.19
CA SER A 139 25.75 -17.44 34.79
C SER A 139 26.44 -18.23 35.90
N LYS A 140 26.79 -19.49 35.65
CA LYS A 140 27.97 -20.14 36.24
C LYS A 140 28.50 -21.22 35.32
N THR A 141 29.67 -20.93 34.80
CA THR A 141 30.55 -21.80 34.03
C THR A 141 30.99 -22.97 34.90
N GLN A 142 30.71 -24.21 34.47
CA GLN A 142 31.42 -25.39 34.96
C GLN A 142 31.58 -26.40 33.82
N PRO A 143 32.76 -26.98 33.59
CA PRO A 143 33.01 -27.88 32.47
C PRO A 143 32.40 -29.26 32.72
N SER A 144 31.50 -29.67 31.85
CA SER A 144 30.87 -31.00 31.90
C SER A 144 31.59 -31.98 30.99
N LYS A 145 31.82 -33.20 31.53
CA LYS A 145 32.33 -34.39 30.86
C LYS A 145 31.50 -34.77 29.64
N PRO A 146 32.07 -35.47 28.63
CA PRO A 146 31.32 -35.97 27.47
C PRO A 146 30.29 -37.00 27.87
N GLN A 147 29.04 -36.74 27.57
CA GLN A 147 27.94 -37.70 27.67
C GLN A 147 27.77 -38.44 26.35
N PRO A 148 27.49 -39.73 26.32
CA PRO A 148 27.35 -40.47 25.07
C PRO A 148 26.20 -39.96 24.22
N THR A 149 26.46 -39.82 22.94
CA THR A 149 25.49 -39.47 21.89
C THR A 149 24.31 -40.46 21.95
N PRO A 150 23.04 -39.98 22.04
CA PRO A 150 21.90 -40.86 21.83
C PRO A 150 21.88 -41.31 20.36
N GLU A 151 21.84 -42.61 20.13
CA GLU A 151 21.53 -43.16 18.81
C GLU A 151 20.19 -42.60 18.29
N PRO A 152 20.06 -42.31 17.00
CA PRO A 152 18.79 -41.91 16.42
C PRO A 152 17.85 -43.11 16.43
N SER A 153 16.97 -43.20 17.42
CA SER A 153 15.83 -44.10 17.37
C SER A 153 14.90 -43.66 16.25
N GLY A 154 15.11 -44.26 15.10
CA GLY A 154 14.24 -44.18 13.93
C GLY A 154 12.85 -44.72 14.21
N LYS A 155 12.02 -43.91 14.90
CA LYS A 155 10.57 -44.04 14.80
C LYS A 155 10.17 -43.12 13.65
N SER A 156 10.02 -43.70 12.45
CA SER A 156 9.29 -43.10 11.35
C SER A 156 7.91 -42.69 11.90
N SER A 157 7.67 -41.37 11.96
CA SER A 157 6.33 -40.88 12.20
C SER A 157 5.39 -41.54 11.18
N PRO A 158 4.21 -42.04 11.58
CA PRO A 158 3.30 -42.63 10.62
C PRO A 158 3.02 -41.57 9.52
N ASP A 159 3.14 -42.00 8.27
CA ASP A 159 2.84 -41.17 7.12
C ASP A 159 1.32 -40.92 7.12
N VAL A 160 0.93 -39.76 7.68
CA VAL A 160 -0.46 -39.38 7.78
C VAL A 160 -0.83 -38.72 6.47
N SER A 161 -1.61 -39.42 5.64
CA SER A 161 -2.19 -38.86 4.42
C SER A 161 -3.68 -38.59 4.61
N VAL A 162 -4.16 -37.51 3.98
CA VAL A 162 -5.58 -37.14 3.88
C VAL A 162 -5.92 -36.96 2.42
N ASP A 163 -6.85 -37.77 1.90
CA ASP A 163 -7.17 -37.72 0.47
C ASP A 163 -7.83 -36.40 0.07
N LYS A 164 -8.71 -35.84 0.94
CA LYS A 164 -9.39 -34.58 0.71
C LYS A 164 -9.47 -33.72 1.97
N PHE A 165 -9.03 -32.50 1.88
CA PHE A 165 -9.29 -31.44 2.87
C PHE A 165 -10.24 -30.39 2.28
N GLU A 166 -11.21 -29.94 3.08
CA GLU A 166 -12.20 -28.98 2.62
C GLU A 166 -12.56 -27.97 3.73
N ILE A 167 -12.54 -26.69 3.39
CA ILE A 167 -13.22 -25.63 4.12
C ILE A 167 -14.39 -25.18 3.26
N ALA A 168 -15.61 -25.22 3.81
CA ALA A 168 -16.81 -24.85 3.09
C ALA A 168 -17.54 -23.68 3.76
N GLY A 169 -17.74 -22.59 3.01
CA GLY A 169 -18.52 -21.42 3.44
C GLY A 169 -17.93 -20.68 4.63
N GLY A 170 -16.59 -20.62 4.72
CA GLY A 170 -15.90 -19.95 5.81
C GLY A 170 -16.01 -18.43 5.78
N THR A 171 -15.75 -17.80 6.91
CA THR A 171 -15.58 -16.36 7.09
C THR A 171 -14.22 -16.10 7.70
N VAL A 172 -13.45 -15.15 7.16
CA VAL A 172 -12.18 -14.70 7.74
C VAL A 172 -12.28 -13.21 8.01
N ARG A 173 -12.04 -12.82 9.25
CA ARG A 173 -12.03 -11.43 9.72
C ARG A 173 -10.58 -11.00 9.93
N VAL A 174 -10.16 -9.93 9.28
CA VAL A 174 -8.82 -9.36 9.42
C VAL A 174 -8.93 -7.99 10.05
N GLY A 175 -8.20 -7.77 11.14
CA GLY A 175 -8.27 -6.51 11.86
C GLY A 175 -7.04 -6.22 12.71
N HIS A 176 -7.12 -5.13 13.46
CA HIS A 176 -6.08 -4.72 14.41
C HIS A 176 -6.61 -4.87 15.84
N SER A 177 -5.77 -5.39 16.71
CA SER A 177 -6.07 -5.42 18.16
C SER A 177 -5.75 -4.06 18.77
N SER A 178 -6.74 -3.42 19.42
CA SER A 178 -6.56 -2.22 20.25
C SER A 178 -6.69 -2.61 21.73
N GLY A 179 -5.68 -3.24 22.28
CA GLY A 179 -5.71 -3.73 23.68
C GLY A 179 -6.86 -4.69 23.94
N HIS A 180 -7.01 -5.78 24.17
CA HIS A 180 -8.08 -6.73 24.54
C HIS A 180 -9.41 -6.65 23.73
N ALA A 181 -9.47 -5.87 22.64
CA ALA A 181 -10.64 -5.79 21.77
C ALA A 181 -10.23 -5.72 20.30
N ALA A 182 -11.03 -6.34 19.43
CA ALA A 182 -10.91 -6.18 17.97
C ALA A 182 -11.33 -4.76 17.57
N GLY A 183 -10.52 -4.11 16.72
CA GLY A 183 -10.89 -2.87 16.06
C GLY A 183 -11.79 -3.11 14.84
N LYS A 184 -11.77 -2.18 13.88
CA LYS A 184 -12.49 -2.37 12.60
C LYS A 184 -11.93 -3.58 11.87
N GLU A 185 -12.80 -4.50 11.47
CA GLU A 185 -12.44 -5.74 10.79
C GLU A 185 -12.81 -5.68 9.30
N SER A 186 -11.94 -6.24 8.48
CA SER A 186 -12.20 -6.53 7.06
C SER A 186 -12.67 -7.98 6.94
N VAL A 187 -13.86 -8.20 6.37
CA VAL A 187 -14.54 -9.50 6.40
C VAL A 187 -14.49 -10.14 5.02
N TYR A 188 -13.78 -11.26 4.92
CA TYR A 188 -13.76 -12.16 3.77
C TYR A 188 -14.84 -13.21 3.96
N GLN A 189 -15.77 -13.33 3.01
CA GLN A 189 -16.92 -14.23 3.09
C GLN A 189 -16.83 -15.37 2.08
N ASN A 190 -17.62 -16.42 2.30
CA ASN A 190 -17.67 -17.55 1.39
C ASN A 190 -16.29 -18.13 1.06
N VAL A 191 -15.43 -18.20 2.09
CA VAL A 191 -14.10 -18.77 1.95
C VAL A 191 -14.25 -20.28 1.77
N ASN A 192 -13.87 -20.78 0.59
CA ASN A 192 -13.86 -22.19 0.27
C ASN A 192 -12.43 -22.61 -0.08
N ILE A 193 -11.98 -23.69 0.49
CA ILE A 193 -10.67 -24.31 0.21
C ILE A 193 -10.91 -25.78 -0.04
N VAL A 194 -10.37 -26.31 -1.11
CA VAL A 194 -10.30 -27.73 -1.37
C VAL A 194 -8.86 -28.10 -1.69
N ALA A 195 -8.32 -29.08 -0.99
CA ALA A 195 -7.00 -29.63 -1.28
C ALA A 195 -7.09 -31.15 -1.31
N HIS A 196 -6.35 -31.78 -2.21
CA HIS A 196 -6.32 -33.21 -2.40
C HIS A 196 -4.94 -33.78 -2.12
N ASN A 197 -4.89 -35.08 -1.79
CA ASN A 197 -3.65 -35.86 -1.59
C ASN A 197 -2.70 -35.21 -0.59
N ILE A 198 -3.23 -34.74 0.54
CA ILE A 198 -2.42 -34.06 1.57
C ILE A 198 -1.45 -35.07 2.17
N SER A 199 -0.18 -34.86 1.89
CA SER A 199 0.92 -35.73 2.29
C SER A 199 2.19 -34.88 2.41
N ALA A 200 3.10 -35.31 3.26
CA ALA A 200 4.42 -34.64 3.34
C ALA A 200 5.29 -34.92 2.11
N THR A 201 4.99 -35.95 1.31
CA THR A 201 5.87 -36.50 0.27
C THR A 201 5.38 -36.28 -1.16
N SER A 202 4.16 -35.79 -1.36
CA SER A 202 3.55 -35.61 -2.68
C SER A 202 3.06 -34.20 -2.94
N ALA A 203 2.83 -33.91 -4.23
CA ALA A 203 2.18 -32.67 -4.64
C ALA A 203 0.68 -32.71 -4.28
N MET A 204 0.18 -31.59 -3.78
CA MET A 204 -1.20 -31.41 -3.30
C MET A 204 -1.90 -30.39 -4.19
N PRO A 205 -2.74 -30.81 -5.14
CA PRO A 205 -3.60 -29.87 -5.86
C PRO A 205 -4.55 -29.16 -4.91
N PHE A 206 -4.74 -27.87 -5.11
CA PHE A 206 -5.65 -27.08 -4.29
C PHE A 206 -6.40 -26.01 -5.08
N THR A 207 -7.55 -25.62 -4.56
CA THR A 207 -8.31 -24.45 -4.96
C THR A 207 -8.72 -23.64 -3.73
N LEU A 208 -8.72 -22.31 -3.85
CA LEU A 208 -9.24 -21.40 -2.86
C LEU A 208 -10.10 -20.35 -3.56
N SER A 209 -11.27 -20.09 -3.02
CA SER A 209 -12.11 -18.95 -3.43
C SER A 209 -12.58 -18.17 -2.21
N ALA A 210 -12.70 -16.86 -2.35
CA ALA A 210 -13.24 -16.00 -1.30
C ALA A 210 -13.89 -14.74 -1.88
N GLY A 211 -14.98 -14.30 -1.26
CA GLY A 211 -15.51 -12.96 -1.42
C GLY A 211 -14.68 -11.98 -0.59
N MET A 212 -14.23 -10.89 -1.21
CA MET A 212 -13.38 -9.89 -0.56
C MET A 212 -14.19 -8.78 0.10
N PRO A 213 -13.66 -8.13 1.14
CA PRO A 213 -14.26 -6.91 1.68
C PRO A 213 -14.38 -5.83 0.60
N GLY A 214 -15.50 -5.11 0.59
CA GLY A 214 -15.76 -4.10 -0.45
C GLY A 214 -16.31 -4.65 -1.76
N GLY A 215 -16.50 -6.00 -1.89
CA GLY A 215 -17.26 -6.61 -2.98
C GLY A 215 -16.43 -7.29 -4.07
N GLY A 216 -15.19 -7.55 -3.93
CA GLY A 216 -14.37 -8.27 -4.91
C GLY A 216 -14.36 -9.79 -4.72
N THR A 217 -13.60 -10.50 -5.56
CA THR A 217 -13.36 -11.94 -5.45
C THR A 217 -11.89 -12.28 -5.55
N LEU A 218 -11.47 -13.26 -4.76
CA LEU A 218 -10.15 -13.90 -4.81
C LEU A 218 -10.31 -15.35 -5.24
N ASN A 219 -9.53 -15.79 -6.23
CA ASN A 219 -9.41 -17.20 -6.60
C ASN A 219 -7.94 -17.58 -6.69
N LEU A 220 -7.59 -18.69 -6.08
CA LEU A 220 -6.29 -19.36 -6.23
C LEU A 220 -6.53 -20.79 -6.68
N GLU A 221 -5.73 -21.26 -7.63
CA GLU A 221 -5.71 -22.65 -8.06
C GLU A 221 -4.28 -23.07 -8.33
N GLY A 222 -3.93 -24.31 -8.01
CA GLY A 222 -2.57 -24.78 -8.22
C GLY A 222 -2.25 -26.07 -7.50
N GLN A 223 -0.96 -26.26 -7.30
CA GLN A 223 -0.43 -27.38 -6.51
C GLN A 223 0.73 -26.91 -5.62
N ALA A 224 0.81 -27.47 -4.43
CA ALA A 224 1.87 -27.20 -3.46
C ALA A 224 2.50 -28.52 -3.00
N GLY A 225 3.77 -28.50 -2.62
CA GLY A 225 4.47 -29.70 -2.11
C GLY A 225 5.32 -30.44 -3.14
N PRO A 226 6.09 -31.46 -2.70
CA PRO A 226 6.09 -32.01 -1.33
C PRO A 226 6.46 -30.96 -0.27
N LEU A 227 5.90 -31.12 0.94
CA LEU A 227 6.13 -30.16 2.02
C LEU A 227 7.58 -30.22 2.52
N ASN A 228 8.23 -29.09 2.60
CA ASN A 228 9.53 -28.99 3.24
C ASN A 228 9.37 -29.15 4.76
N PRO A 229 9.96 -30.17 5.40
CA PRO A 229 9.72 -30.48 6.80
C PRO A 229 10.30 -29.43 7.77
N THR A 230 11.30 -28.67 7.33
CA THR A 230 11.97 -27.67 8.16
C THR A 230 11.40 -26.26 7.93
N ASP A 231 10.93 -25.98 6.71
CA ASP A 231 10.40 -24.68 6.31
C ASP A 231 9.32 -24.80 5.24
N ALA A 232 8.06 -24.73 5.65
CA ALA A 232 6.93 -24.81 4.72
C ALA A 232 6.94 -23.73 3.63
N ALA A 233 7.57 -22.57 3.87
CA ALA A 233 7.73 -21.54 2.86
C ALA A 233 8.69 -21.95 1.72
N LYS A 234 9.52 -22.95 1.96
CA LYS A 234 10.42 -23.57 0.99
C LYS A 234 9.85 -24.83 0.34
N SER A 235 8.54 -25.04 0.43
CA SER A 235 7.87 -26.08 -0.35
C SER A 235 7.66 -25.63 -1.78
N PRO A 236 7.81 -26.52 -2.78
CA PRO A 236 7.44 -26.20 -4.15
C PRO A 236 5.99 -25.73 -4.26
N LEU A 237 5.74 -24.77 -5.15
CA LEU A 237 4.43 -24.17 -5.38
C LEU A 237 4.30 -23.82 -6.86
N ASP A 238 3.17 -24.17 -7.47
CA ASP A 238 2.74 -23.63 -8.76
C ASP A 238 1.28 -23.18 -8.62
N ALA A 239 1.03 -21.89 -8.62
CA ALA A 239 -0.29 -21.35 -8.36
C ALA A 239 -0.62 -20.16 -9.26
N LYS A 240 -1.87 -20.14 -9.72
CA LYS A 240 -2.49 -19.01 -10.39
C LYS A 240 -3.35 -18.23 -9.40
N ILE A 241 -3.24 -16.92 -9.43
CA ILE A 241 -3.94 -15.97 -8.56
C ILE A 241 -4.78 -15.06 -9.43
N THR A 242 -6.08 -14.97 -9.14
CA THR A 242 -6.99 -14.03 -9.80
C THR A 242 -7.71 -13.21 -8.73
N LEU A 243 -7.55 -11.89 -8.81
CA LEU A 243 -8.33 -10.91 -8.03
C LEU A 243 -9.23 -10.15 -9.00
N LYS A 244 -10.49 -9.98 -8.65
CA LYS A 244 -11.41 -9.16 -9.40
C LYS A 244 -12.07 -8.16 -8.46
N HIS A 245 -12.02 -6.89 -8.85
CA HIS A 245 -12.67 -5.77 -8.17
C HIS A 245 -12.31 -5.66 -6.67
N ALA A 246 -11.01 -5.85 -6.33
CA ALA A 246 -10.54 -5.81 -4.95
C ALA A 246 -10.37 -4.36 -4.50
N ASP A 247 -11.12 -3.92 -3.49
CA ASP A 247 -10.91 -2.63 -2.84
C ASP A 247 -9.70 -2.72 -1.89
N LEU A 248 -8.59 -2.11 -2.29
CA LEU A 248 -7.32 -2.17 -1.55
C LEU A 248 -7.46 -1.65 -0.12
N ALA A 249 -8.22 -0.57 0.08
CA ALA A 249 -8.42 0.03 1.40
C ALA A 249 -9.30 -0.81 2.32
N ALA A 250 -10.17 -1.66 1.74
CA ALA A 250 -11.07 -2.53 2.48
C ALA A 250 -10.42 -3.85 2.90
N THR A 251 -9.28 -4.24 2.31
CA THR A 251 -8.65 -5.56 2.54
C THR A 251 -8.20 -5.81 3.97
N GLY A 252 -7.89 -4.77 4.75
CA GLY A 252 -7.32 -4.88 6.09
C GLY A 252 -5.80 -5.14 6.13
N PHE A 253 -5.15 -5.29 4.97
CA PHE A 253 -3.70 -5.43 4.83
C PHE A 253 -2.99 -4.11 4.52
N VAL A 254 -3.71 -3.14 3.99
CA VAL A 254 -3.22 -1.78 3.75
C VAL A 254 -3.45 -0.93 4.99
N ASP A 255 -2.41 -0.26 5.49
CA ASP A 255 -2.55 0.66 6.62
C ASP A 255 -3.45 1.83 6.22
N PRO A 256 -4.57 2.08 6.92
CA PRO A 256 -5.46 3.20 6.61
C PRO A 256 -4.78 4.57 6.68
N SER A 257 -3.69 4.70 7.45
CA SER A 257 -2.93 5.94 7.60
C SER A 257 -2.04 6.25 6.40
N SER A 258 -1.73 5.25 5.56
CA SER A 258 -0.92 5.42 4.34
C SER A 258 -1.62 6.24 3.26
N GLY A 259 -2.97 6.24 3.27
CA GLY A 259 -3.79 6.85 2.23
C GLY A 259 -3.85 6.06 0.92
N ILE A 260 -3.21 4.88 0.87
CA ILE A 260 -3.26 3.99 -0.30
C ILE A 260 -4.67 3.39 -0.44
N GLY A 261 -5.22 3.44 -1.65
CA GLY A 261 -6.53 2.87 -1.98
C GLY A 261 -6.75 2.80 -3.48
N GLY A 262 -7.84 2.19 -3.87
CA GLY A 262 -8.23 1.98 -5.28
C GLY A 262 -8.82 0.60 -5.48
N ILE A 263 -9.35 0.37 -6.66
CA ILE A 263 -9.95 -0.91 -7.08
C ILE A 263 -8.95 -1.65 -7.95
N LEU A 264 -8.57 -2.85 -7.55
CA LEU A 264 -7.56 -3.68 -8.19
C LEU A 264 -8.17 -4.92 -8.85
N ASP A 265 -7.91 -5.10 -10.14
CA ASP A 265 -7.96 -6.39 -10.82
C ASP A 265 -6.55 -6.93 -10.99
N PHE A 266 -6.35 -8.22 -10.75
CA PHE A 266 -5.05 -8.87 -10.87
C PHE A 266 -5.19 -10.29 -11.39
N ASP A 267 -4.35 -10.66 -12.34
CA ASP A 267 -4.16 -12.03 -12.84
C ASP A 267 -2.66 -12.33 -12.85
N GLY A 268 -2.23 -13.35 -12.12
CA GLY A 268 -0.82 -13.68 -12.01
C GLY A 268 -0.57 -15.15 -11.74
N GLN A 269 0.68 -15.54 -11.90
CA GLN A 269 1.19 -16.88 -11.61
C GLN A 269 2.42 -16.77 -10.73
N VAL A 270 2.53 -17.73 -9.81
CA VAL A 270 3.68 -17.90 -8.92
C VAL A 270 4.16 -19.32 -9.03
N LYS A 271 5.47 -19.52 -9.30
CA LYS A 271 6.15 -20.82 -9.32
C LYS A 271 7.33 -20.79 -8.39
N SER A 272 7.45 -21.82 -7.54
CA SER A 272 8.57 -22.00 -6.64
C SER A 272 9.04 -23.45 -6.67
N ASP A 273 10.35 -23.65 -6.65
CA ASP A 273 10.97 -24.96 -6.42
C ASP A 273 11.41 -25.17 -4.97
N GLY A 274 11.10 -24.19 -4.10
CA GLY A 274 11.51 -24.16 -2.70
C GLY A 274 12.80 -23.36 -2.44
N HIS A 275 13.56 -23.02 -3.50
CA HIS A 275 14.76 -22.18 -3.44
C HIS A 275 14.58 -20.89 -4.21
N LYS A 276 13.94 -20.98 -5.37
CA LYS A 276 13.64 -19.83 -6.24
C LYS A 276 12.13 -19.70 -6.43
N LEU A 277 11.66 -18.47 -6.38
CA LEU A 277 10.29 -18.13 -6.66
C LEU A 277 10.27 -17.22 -7.88
N HIS A 278 9.56 -17.64 -8.91
CA HIS A 278 9.25 -16.83 -10.08
C HIS A 278 7.80 -16.38 -9.99
N SER A 279 7.55 -15.09 -10.22
CA SER A 279 6.19 -14.54 -10.27
C SER A 279 6.05 -13.60 -11.44
N GLU A 280 4.95 -13.75 -12.18
CA GLU A 280 4.58 -12.82 -13.24
C GLU A 280 3.08 -12.57 -13.22
N GLY A 281 2.65 -11.41 -13.70
CA GLY A 281 1.24 -11.09 -13.71
C GLY A 281 0.93 -9.74 -14.32
N LYS A 282 -0.39 -9.49 -14.40
CA LYS A 282 -0.98 -8.24 -14.87
C LYS A 282 -1.92 -7.71 -13.82
N ALA A 283 -1.82 -6.41 -13.59
CA ALA A 283 -2.72 -5.69 -12.70
C ALA A 283 -3.37 -4.51 -13.43
N LYS A 284 -4.59 -4.16 -13.03
CA LYS A 284 -5.24 -2.92 -13.43
C LYS A 284 -5.81 -2.27 -12.18
N ALA A 285 -5.32 -1.07 -11.87
CA ALA A 285 -5.80 -0.29 -10.74
C ALA A 285 -6.63 0.89 -11.24
N ALA A 286 -7.86 1.01 -10.78
CA ALA A 286 -8.74 2.16 -10.98
C ALA A 286 -8.85 2.96 -9.68
N GLU A 287 -9.13 4.25 -9.79
CA GLU A 287 -9.31 5.15 -8.64
C GLU A 287 -8.13 5.11 -7.64
N LEU A 288 -6.92 4.85 -8.16
CA LEU A 288 -5.72 4.70 -7.36
C LEU A 288 -5.43 5.97 -6.55
N ARG A 289 -5.09 5.80 -5.28
CA ARG A 289 -4.54 6.80 -4.36
C ARG A 289 -3.26 6.23 -3.77
N VAL A 290 -2.21 7.02 -3.69
CA VAL A 290 -0.88 6.53 -3.26
C VAL A 290 -0.29 7.29 -2.09
N VAL A 291 -0.90 8.41 -1.70
CA VAL A 291 -0.47 9.23 -0.56
C VAL A 291 -1.65 9.62 0.32
N LYS A 292 -1.37 9.93 1.57
CA LYS A 292 -2.36 10.49 2.50
C LYS A 292 -2.88 11.84 1.96
N GLY A 293 -4.21 11.96 1.87
CA GLY A 293 -4.85 13.15 1.29
C GLY A 293 -4.92 13.17 -0.23
N GLY A 294 -4.35 12.16 -0.91
CA GLY A 294 -4.52 11.94 -2.35
C GLY A 294 -5.99 11.72 -2.72
N GLN A 295 -6.36 12.21 -3.91
CA GLN A 295 -7.67 11.98 -4.51
C GLN A 295 -7.59 10.83 -5.52
N PRO A 296 -8.69 10.17 -5.87
CA PRO A 296 -8.66 9.13 -6.89
C PRO A 296 -8.03 9.60 -8.20
N ALA A 297 -7.12 8.78 -8.76
CA ALA A 297 -6.61 8.99 -10.11
C ALA A 297 -7.78 9.01 -11.12
N LYS A 298 -7.74 9.93 -12.08
CA LYS A 298 -8.79 10.07 -13.11
C LYS A 298 -8.74 8.98 -14.17
N GLN A 299 -7.60 8.29 -14.30
CA GLN A 299 -7.37 7.23 -15.28
C GLN A 299 -6.85 5.99 -14.59
N PRO A 300 -7.22 4.79 -15.07
CA PRO A 300 -6.67 3.54 -14.59
C PRO A 300 -5.21 3.39 -15.00
N ILE A 301 -4.44 2.68 -14.16
CA ILE A 301 -3.08 2.25 -14.44
C ILE A 301 -3.11 0.75 -14.70
N ALA A 302 -2.49 0.31 -15.79
CA ALA A 302 -2.20 -1.10 -16.00
C ALA A 302 -0.72 -1.39 -15.71
N LEU A 303 -0.45 -2.56 -15.16
CA LEU A 303 0.87 -3.03 -14.77
C LEU A 303 1.07 -4.44 -15.29
N ASP A 304 2.17 -4.66 -16.00
CA ASP A 304 2.70 -5.99 -16.31
C ASP A 304 4.01 -6.15 -15.53
N TYR A 305 4.19 -7.24 -14.78
CA TYR A 305 5.42 -7.46 -14.03
C TYR A 305 5.95 -8.88 -14.13
N LYS A 306 7.27 -8.99 -13.92
CA LYS A 306 8.01 -10.24 -13.68
C LYS A 306 8.96 -10.05 -12.52
N SER A 307 9.05 -11.05 -11.66
CA SER A 307 9.94 -11.03 -10.49
C SER A 307 10.53 -12.41 -10.27
N ASP A 308 11.83 -12.44 -9.97
CA ASP A 308 12.56 -13.62 -9.54
C ASP A 308 13.10 -13.36 -8.14
N TYR A 309 12.85 -14.28 -7.21
CA TYR A 309 13.22 -14.16 -5.81
C TYR A 309 13.91 -15.42 -5.32
N ALA A 310 15.08 -15.26 -4.70
CA ALA A 310 15.84 -16.35 -4.08
C ALA A 310 15.46 -16.45 -2.59
N LEU A 311 14.75 -17.53 -2.23
CA LEU A 311 14.24 -17.76 -0.87
C LEU A 311 15.36 -18.03 0.15
N ASP A 312 16.53 -18.46 -0.31
CA ASP A 312 17.69 -18.76 0.57
C ASP A 312 18.44 -17.49 1.01
N SER A 313 18.45 -16.46 0.18
CA SER A 313 19.13 -15.19 0.45
C SER A 313 18.17 -14.04 0.75
N ASP A 314 16.86 -14.29 0.71
CA ASP A 314 15.80 -13.30 0.89
C ASP A 314 15.97 -12.07 -0.04
N THR A 315 16.41 -12.31 -1.28
CA THR A 315 16.63 -11.27 -2.29
C THR A 315 16.03 -11.62 -3.63
N GLY A 316 15.63 -10.61 -4.38
CA GLY A 316 15.05 -10.81 -5.70
C GLY A 316 15.21 -9.62 -6.61
N THR A 317 14.74 -9.80 -7.84
CA THR A 317 14.65 -8.75 -8.85
C THR A 317 13.21 -8.60 -9.31
N ILE A 318 12.85 -7.40 -9.73
CA ILE A 318 11.57 -7.09 -10.34
C ILE A 318 11.77 -6.26 -11.58
N ASN A 319 10.96 -6.52 -12.59
CA ASN A 319 10.81 -5.71 -13.79
C ASN A 319 9.32 -5.50 -14.04
N ALA A 320 8.90 -4.25 -14.11
CA ALA A 320 7.50 -3.87 -14.21
C ALA A 320 7.32 -2.77 -15.27
N ASN A 321 6.30 -2.92 -16.09
CA ASN A 321 5.86 -1.94 -17.09
C ASN A 321 4.53 -1.36 -16.65
N LEU A 322 4.51 -0.06 -16.36
CA LEU A 322 3.29 0.68 -16.02
C LEU A 322 2.78 1.40 -17.27
N HIS A 323 1.54 1.15 -17.61
CA HIS A 323 0.83 1.79 -18.71
C HIS A 323 -0.20 2.78 -18.15
N THR A 324 -0.12 4.02 -18.59
CA THR A 324 -1.08 5.08 -18.27
C THR A 324 -1.48 5.73 -19.58
N GLY A 325 -2.72 5.51 -20.03
CA GLY A 325 -3.09 5.84 -21.39
C GLY A 325 -2.20 5.12 -22.40
N ASN A 326 -1.53 5.88 -23.29
CA ASN A 326 -0.56 5.37 -24.25
C ASN A 326 0.89 5.44 -23.74
N SER A 327 1.12 6.03 -22.57
CA SER A 327 2.45 6.24 -22.01
C SER A 327 2.93 5.01 -21.25
N LEU A 328 4.23 4.72 -21.39
CA LEU A 328 4.91 3.60 -20.75
C LEU A 328 5.98 4.09 -19.77
N THR A 329 5.94 3.56 -18.54
CA THR A 329 6.98 3.73 -17.52
C THR A 329 7.53 2.36 -17.16
N ASN A 330 8.84 2.19 -17.21
CA ASN A 330 9.52 0.98 -16.74
C ASN A 330 10.02 1.19 -15.31
N ALA A 331 9.77 0.23 -14.42
CA ALA A 331 10.33 0.16 -13.09
C ALA A 331 11.08 -1.17 -12.94
N SER A 332 12.38 -1.13 -12.65
CA SER A 332 13.20 -2.33 -12.51
C SER A 332 14.19 -2.18 -11.37
N GLY A 333 14.53 -3.29 -10.71
CA GLY A 333 15.49 -3.25 -9.60
C GLY A 333 15.44 -4.48 -8.71
N THR A 334 15.79 -4.28 -7.44
CA THR A 334 15.94 -5.36 -6.47
C THR A 334 14.93 -5.24 -5.33
N LEU A 335 14.59 -6.40 -4.79
CA LEU A 335 13.78 -6.58 -3.59
C LEU A 335 14.60 -7.35 -2.56
N SER A 336 14.44 -7.06 -1.27
CA SER A 336 15.05 -7.83 -0.19
C SER A 336 14.16 -7.84 1.04
N ALA A 337 14.03 -8.99 1.70
CA ALA A 337 13.32 -9.06 2.97
C ALA A 337 14.22 -8.60 4.12
N LYS A 338 13.67 -7.81 5.03
CA LYS A 338 14.34 -7.38 6.26
C LYS A 338 13.32 -7.41 7.41
N GLY A 339 13.33 -8.48 8.16
CA GLY A 339 12.30 -8.73 9.18
C GLY A 339 10.93 -8.95 8.53
N GLU A 340 9.96 -8.12 8.87
CA GLU A 340 8.62 -8.15 8.26
C GLU A 340 8.49 -7.24 7.02
N ASP A 341 9.45 -6.35 6.77
CA ASP A 341 9.43 -5.41 5.65
C ASP A 341 10.06 -6.02 4.39
N THR A 342 9.49 -5.73 3.24
CA THR A 342 10.14 -5.93 1.94
C THR A 342 10.70 -4.59 1.47
N LEU A 343 12.02 -4.51 1.42
CA LEU A 343 12.73 -3.33 0.92
C LEU A 343 12.87 -3.40 -0.59
N ALA A 344 12.63 -2.29 -1.27
CA ALA A 344 12.84 -2.14 -2.70
C ALA A 344 13.94 -1.11 -2.98
N ASN A 345 14.68 -1.35 -4.07
CA ASN A 345 15.59 -0.40 -4.68
C ASN A 345 15.36 -0.47 -6.19
N LEU A 346 14.53 0.46 -6.70
CA LEU A 346 14.01 0.44 -8.05
C LEU A 346 14.46 1.68 -8.82
N LYS A 347 14.78 1.48 -10.08
CA LYS A 347 14.95 2.51 -11.11
C LYS A 347 13.62 2.64 -11.85
N ILE A 348 13.08 3.87 -11.96
CA ILE A 348 11.83 4.17 -12.65
C ILE A 348 12.14 5.14 -13.79
N VAL A 349 11.89 4.70 -15.01
CA VAL A 349 12.20 5.47 -16.23
C VAL A 349 10.96 5.62 -17.08
N GLY A 350 10.60 6.86 -17.39
CA GLY A 350 9.59 7.21 -18.37
C GLY A 350 10.17 8.16 -19.41
N LYS A 351 10.02 7.84 -20.69
CA LYS A 351 10.55 8.65 -21.77
C LYS A 351 9.44 9.06 -22.72
N ASN A 352 9.43 10.33 -23.08
CA ASN A 352 8.50 10.89 -24.06
C ASN A 352 7.02 10.55 -23.79
N MET A 353 6.64 10.55 -22.51
CA MET A 353 5.28 10.26 -22.07
C MET A 353 4.39 11.48 -22.35
N ALA A 354 3.18 11.26 -22.86
CA ALA A 354 2.24 12.36 -23.07
C ALA A 354 1.82 12.97 -21.72
N VAL A 355 1.88 14.29 -21.59
CA VAL A 355 1.49 15.00 -20.35
C VAL A 355 0.05 14.66 -19.96
N ASN A 356 -0.86 14.58 -20.93
CA ASN A 356 -2.27 14.24 -20.69
C ASN A 356 -2.47 12.87 -20.05
N ASP A 357 -1.62 11.89 -20.37
CA ASP A 357 -1.70 10.55 -19.77
C ASP A 357 -1.28 10.57 -18.30
N VAL A 358 -0.31 11.42 -17.94
CA VAL A 358 0.23 11.52 -16.58
C VAL A 358 -0.59 12.48 -15.71
N GLU A 359 -1.19 13.53 -16.30
CA GLU A 359 -2.01 14.50 -15.55
C GLU A 359 -3.11 13.82 -14.73
N GLY A 360 -3.75 12.79 -15.29
CA GLY A 360 -4.79 12.02 -14.61
C GLY A 360 -4.33 11.34 -13.32
N LEU A 361 -3.01 11.19 -13.11
CA LEU A 361 -2.43 10.60 -11.90
C LEU A 361 -2.11 11.64 -10.82
N LEU A 362 -1.98 12.92 -11.16
CA LEU A 362 -1.60 13.97 -10.21
C LEU A 362 -2.46 13.98 -8.94
N PRO A 363 -3.81 13.81 -9.02
CA PRO A 363 -4.63 13.76 -7.82
C PRO A 363 -4.25 12.62 -6.86
N ALA A 364 -3.82 11.46 -7.38
CA ALA A 364 -3.39 10.32 -6.55
C ALA A 364 -2.18 10.65 -5.67
N PHE A 365 -1.32 11.55 -6.14
CA PHE A 365 -0.16 12.09 -5.41
C PHE A 365 -0.48 13.36 -4.61
N GLY A 366 -1.76 13.71 -4.47
CA GLY A 366 -2.18 14.92 -3.74
C GLY A 366 -1.98 16.22 -4.52
N VAL A 367 -1.61 16.18 -5.79
CA VAL A 367 -1.47 17.37 -6.64
C VAL A 367 -2.79 17.64 -7.36
N VAL A 368 -3.53 18.62 -6.90
CA VAL A 368 -4.78 19.06 -7.51
C VAL A 368 -4.55 20.38 -8.23
N LEU A 369 -4.73 20.41 -9.54
CA LEU A 369 -4.62 21.65 -10.31
C LEU A 369 -5.71 22.65 -9.88
N PRO A 370 -5.46 23.97 -10.03
CA PRO A 370 -6.46 25.00 -9.80
C PRO A 370 -7.76 24.73 -10.58
N SER A 371 -8.90 25.15 -10.03
CA SER A 371 -10.21 24.91 -10.66
C SER A 371 -10.26 25.44 -12.09
N GLY A 372 -10.67 24.57 -13.02
CA GLY A 372 -10.70 24.86 -14.44
C GLY A 372 -9.35 24.76 -15.17
N ALA A 373 -8.25 24.49 -14.44
CA ALA A 373 -6.95 24.29 -15.07
C ALA A 373 -6.75 22.84 -15.51
N SER A 374 -6.08 22.65 -16.65
CA SER A 374 -5.63 21.36 -17.17
C SER A 374 -4.30 21.50 -17.90
N LEU A 375 -3.51 20.42 -17.93
CA LEU A 375 -2.28 20.35 -18.70
C LEU A 375 -2.58 19.72 -20.06
N GLN A 376 -2.22 20.38 -21.15
CA GLN A 376 -2.54 19.93 -22.51
C GLN A 376 -1.30 19.90 -23.40
N GLY A 377 -1.14 18.79 -24.11
CA GLY A 377 0.01 18.57 -24.99
C GLY A 377 1.32 18.43 -24.23
N GLY A 378 2.42 18.33 -24.96
CA GLY A 378 3.75 18.17 -24.43
C GLY A 378 4.11 16.77 -23.96
N ASN A 379 5.37 16.64 -23.54
CA ASN A 379 5.97 15.36 -23.15
C ASN A 379 6.66 15.45 -21.80
N ILE A 380 6.64 14.33 -21.08
CA ILE A 380 7.32 14.14 -19.78
C ILE A 380 8.44 13.13 -19.95
N ASN A 381 9.61 13.47 -19.41
CA ASN A 381 10.74 12.57 -19.24
C ASN A 381 11.08 12.50 -17.75
N MET A 382 11.24 11.29 -17.20
CA MET A 382 11.64 11.08 -15.83
C MET A 382 12.63 9.94 -15.69
N ASP A 383 13.54 10.07 -14.74
CA ASP A 383 14.56 9.10 -14.37
C ASP A 383 14.69 9.09 -12.85
N LEU A 384 13.86 8.29 -12.19
CA LEU A 384 13.67 8.31 -10.75
C LEU A 384 14.23 7.05 -10.11
N ASN A 385 14.64 7.15 -8.84
CA ASN A 385 14.96 6.02 -7.99
C ASN A 385 13.88 5.91 -6.91
N ALA A 386 13.41 4.68 -6.62
CA ALA A 386 12.48 4.42 -5.52
C ALA A 386 13.13 3.47 -4.53
N THR A 387 13.30 3.90 -3.29
CA THR A 387 14.00 3.13 -2.24
C THR A 387 13.19 3.08 -0.95
N GLY A 388 13.36 1.99 -0.20
CA GLY A 388 12.72 1.79 1.11
C GLY A 388 11.70 0.67 1.14
N PRO A 389 10.94 0.53 2.23
CA PRO A 389 9.83 -0.42 2.34
C PRO A 389 8.76 -0.15 1.28
N LEU A 390 8.17 -1.22 0.71
CA LEU A 390 7.18 -1.11 -0.37
C LEU A 390 5.95 -0.26 0.00
N ASP A 391 5.58 -0.22 1.26
CA ASP A 391 4.43 0.55 1.79
C ASP A 391 4.75 2.03 2.07
N ARG A 392 6.04 2.43 2.02
CA ARG A 392 6.54 3.79 2.29
C ARG A 392 7.80 4.12 1.51
N LEU A 393 7.72 3.92 0.20
CA LEU A 393 8.81 4.23 -0.72
C LEU A 393 9.13 5.73 -0.73
N VAL A 394 10.42 6.02 -0.82
CA VAL A 394 10.94 7.34 -1.15
C VAL A 394 11.38 7.32 -2.61
N ILE A 395 10.79 8.20 -3.42
CA ILE A 395 11.05 8.30 -4.87
C ILE A 395 11.75 9.62 -5.12
N ASP A 396 12.94 9.59 -5.71
CA ASP A 396 13.72 10.80 -6.01
C ASP A 396 14.36 10.74 -7.39
N GLY A 397 14.57 11.92 -7.99
CA GLY A 397 15.25 12.06 -9.27
C GLY A 397 14.75 13.20 -10.13
N PRO A 398 15.32 13.35 -11.33
CA PRO A 398 14.95 14.41 -12.26
C PRO A 398 13.64 14.13 -12.99
N LEU A 399 12.84 15.20 -13.12
CA LEU A 399 11.67 15.30 -13.98
C LEU A 399 11.84 16.44 -14.98
N LYS A 400 11.47 16.22 -16.23
CA LYS A 400 11.41 17.25 -17.27
C LYS A 400 10.10 17.18 -18.03
N ILE A 401 9.48 18.34 -18.27
CA ILE A 401 8.28 18.50 -19.09
C ILE A 401 8.61 19.49 -20.21
N GLU A 402 8.15 19.23 -21.42
CA GLU A 402 8.41 20.07 -22.59
C GLU A 402 7.14 20.30 -23.39
N GLY A 403 6.89 21.56 -23.77
CA GLY A 403 5.85 21.95 -24.73
C GLY A 403 4.41 21.75 -24.26
N THR A 404 4.13 21.96 -22.97
CA THR A 404 2.76 21.80 -22.43
C THR A 404 2.07 23.16 -22.25
N HIS A 405 0.74 23.16 -22.34
CA HIS A 405 -0.10 24.30 -22.04
C HIS A 405 -0.84 24.07 -20.74
N LEU A 406 -0.72 25.01 -19.79
CA LEU A 406 -1.61 25.07 -18.63
C LEU A 406 -2.85 25.86 -19.04
N SER A 407 -3.84 25.16 -19.58
CA SER A 407 -5.11 25.73 -20.06
C SER A 407 -6.02 26.12 -18.88
N GLY A 408 -6.79 27.18 -19.06
CA GLY A 408 -7.68 27.71 -18.03
C GLY A 408 -6.96 28.40 -16.86
N TYR A 409 -5.64 28.64 -16.95
CA TYR A 409 -4.86 29.29 -15.90
C TYR A 409 -3.75 30.17 -16.46
N ASN A 410 -3.92 31.48 -16.27
CA ASN A 410 -2.90 32.44 -16.66
C ASN A 410 -1.96 32.73 -15.49
N LEU A 411 -0.79 32.13 -15.49
CA LEU A 411 0.23 32.28 -14.46
C LEU A 411 0.70 33.74 -14.37
N GLY A 412 0.88 34.42 -15.50
CA GLY A 412 1.26 35.83 -15.55
C GLY A 412 0.29 36.74 -14.82
N SER A 413 -1.03 36.54 -15.00
CA SER A 413 -2.05 37.34 -14.33
C SER A 413 -2.09 37.16 -12.81
N LYS A 414 -1.72 35.94 -12.32
CA LYS A 414 -1.68 35.64 -10.89
C LYS A 414 -0.50 36.24 -10.15
N LEU A 415 0.54 36.62 -10.86
CA LEU A 415 1.70 37.31 -10.30
C LEU A 415 1.43 38.83 -10.00
N GLY A 416 0.19 39.29 -10.12
CA GLY A 416 -0.27 40.63 -9.68
C GLY A 416 0.52 41.77 -10.28
N ALA A 417 1.33 42.49 -9.49
CA ALA A 417 2.12 43.64 -9.96
C ALA A 417 3.06 43.27 -11.13
N ILE A 418 3.54 42.02 -11.23
CA ILE A 418 4.39 41.56 -12.33
C ILE A 418 3.57 41.46 -13.64
N ALA A 419 2.30 41.10 -13.56
CA ALA A 419 1.41 41.00 -14.73
C ALA A 419 1.24 42.32 -15.47
N ALA A 420 1.30 43.47 -14.77
CA ALA A 420 1.21 44.77 -15.37
C ALA A 420 2.37 45.08 -16.34
N PHE A 421 3.50 44.40 -16.16
CA PHE A 421 4.70 44.59 -16.97
C PHE A 421 4.82 43.61 -18.15
N THR A 422 4.11 42.47 -18.13
CA THR A 422 4.24 41.43 -19.17
C THR A 422 3.41 41.74 -20.43
N GLY A 423 2.56 42.76 -20.41
CA GLY A 423 1.76 43.17 -21.56
C GLY A 423 0.72 42.17 -22.07
N ASN A 424 0.59 41.05 -21.42
CA ASN A 424 -0.23 39.90 -21.88
C ASN A 424 -1.70 40.09 -21.43
N LYS A 425 -2.43 40.94 -22.15
CA LYS A 425 -3.85 41.20 -21.93
C LYS A 425 -4.64 40.22 -22.83
N GLY A 426 -5.13 39.12 -22.25
CA GLY A 426 -6.18 38.36 -22.90
C GLY A 426 -6.00 36.86 -23.03
N SER A 427 -4.83 36.28 -22.77
CA SER A 427 -4.70 34.81 -22.75
C SER A 427 -5.23 34.22 -21.45
N THR A 428 -6.08 33.22 -21.52
CA THR A 428 -6.52 32.41 -20.37
C THR A 428 -5.54 31.29 -20.05
N ASP A 429 -4.57 31.04 -20.93
CA ASP A 429 -3.68 29.89 -20.91
C ASP A 429 -2.22 30.32 -20.72
N THR A 430 -1.42 29.43 -20.15
CA THR A 430 0.03 29.61 -20.00
C THR A 430 0.77 28.54 -20.79
N LEU A 431 1.53 28.92 -21.82
CA LEU A 431 2.49 28.01 -22.47
C LEU A 431 3.68 27.80 -21.54
N ILE A 432 3.95 26.56 -21.19
CA ILE A 432 5.16 26.12 -20.50
C ILE A 432 6.06 25.47 -21.56
N GLN A 433 7.11 26.19 -21.96
CA GLN A 433 8.05 25.68 -22.95
C GLN A 433 8.89 24.56 -22.37
N THR A 434 9.41 24.76 -21.14
CA THR A 434 10.10 23.71 -20.40
C THR A 434 9.82 23.86 -18.89
N PHE A 435 9.73 22.73 -18.23
CA PHE A 435 9.79 22.62 -16.77
C PHE A 435 10.80 21.54 -16.41
N SER A 436 11.70 21.79 -15.49
CA SER A 436 12.59 20.78 -14.92
C SER A 436 12.73 20.96 -13.41
N SER A 437 12.87 19.85 -12.70
CA SER A 437 13.11 19.82 -11.27
C SER A 437 13.72 18.50 -10.84
N ALA A 438 14.48 18.51 -9.76
CA ALA A 438 14.78 17.31 -8.97
C ALA A 438 13.63 17.12 -7.97
N LEU A 439 12.91 16.01 -8.11
CA LEU A 439 11.78 15.68 -7.24
C LEU A 439 12.20 14.70 -6.15
N ARG A 440 11.57 14.82 -4.99
CA ARG A 440 11.53 13.80 -3.95
C ARG A 440 10.08 13.64 -3.49
N VAL A 441 9.52 12.47 -3.71
CA VAL A 441 8.18 12.08 -3.25
C VAL A 441 8.33 11.10 -2.11
N ALA A 442 7.72 11.40 -0.97
CA ALA A 442 7.78 10.59 0.24
C ALA A 442 6.44 10.69 0.99
N PRO A 443 6.18 9.87 2.00
CA PRO A 443 4.92 9.91 2.75
C PRO A 443 4.58 11.27 3.35
N GLU A 444 5.59 12.08 3.66
CA GLU A 444 5.43 13.44 4.18
C GLU A 444 5.02 14.49 3.14
N GLY A 445 5.19 14.19 1.84
CA GLY A 445 4.84 15.09 0.75
C GLY A 445 5.82 15.07 -0.41
N ILE A 446 5.78 16.12 -1.23
CA ILE A 446 6.61 16.27 -2.43
C ILE A 446 7.54 17.46 -2.24
N LYS A 447 8.85 17.24 -2.37
CA LYS A 447 9.86 18.29 -2.43
C LYS A 447 10.33 18.45 -3.87
N ALA A 448 10.40 19.71 -4.34
CA ALA A 448 10.89 20.05 -5.66
C ALA A 448 12.09 21.01 -5.52
N ASP A 449 13.26 20.54 -5.88
CA ASP A 449 14.51 21.31 -5.86
C ASP A 449 14.94 21.67 -7.28
N ASN A 450 15.73 22.74 -7.42
CA ASN A 450 16.28 23.18 -8.69
C ASN A 450 15.21 23.37 -9.78
N ILE A 451 14.06 23.92 -9.40
CA ILE A 451 12.99 24.22 -10.35
C ILE A 451 13.49 25.23 -11.37
N VAL A 452 13.34 24.89 -12.65
CA VAL A 452 13.49 25.80 -13.78
C VAL A 452 12.24 25.68 -14.63
N LEU A 453 11.49 26.77 -14.77
CA LEU A 453 10.26 26.86 -15.54
C LEU A 453 10.41 27.99 -16.57
N ASP A 454 10.40 27.64 -17.86
CA ASP A 454 10.42 28.58 -18.96
C ASP A 454 9.00 28.84 -19.46
N VAL A 455 8.54 30.06 -19.29
CA VAL A 455 7.23 30.56 -19.75
C VAL A 455 7.49 31.76 -20.68
N PRO A 456 7.42 31.62 -22.02
CA PRO A 456 7.79 32.69 -22.96
C PRO A 456 7.08 34.00 -22.73
N SER A 457 5.84 33.97 -22.25
CA SER A 457 5.05 35.17 -21.93
C SER A 457 5.45 35.85 -20.61
N LEU A 458 6.26 35.21 -19.77
CA LEU A 458 6.65 35.68 -18.44
C LEU A 458 8.17 35.78 -18.30
N GLY A 459 8.89 34.79 -18.77
CA GLY A 459 10.32 34.62 -18.60
C GLY A 459 10.68 33.33 -17.89
N ILE A 460 11.89 33.27 -17.33
CA ILE A 460 12.38 32.10 -16.62
C ILE A 460 12.10 32.22 -15.13
N VAL A 461 11.40 31.24 -14.58
CA VAL A 461 11.10 31.12 -13.14
C VAL A 461 11.98 30.02 -12.56
N THR A 462 12.71 30.32 -11.49
CA THR A 462 13.56 29.35 -10.80
C THR A 462 13.21 29.31 -9.31
N GLY A 463 13.53 28.21 -8.63
CA GLY A 463 13.30 28.12 -7.20
C GLY A 463 13.29 26.72 -6.65
N ASN A 464 12.71 26.57 -5.49
CA ASN A 464 12.45 25.31 -4.81
C ASN A 464 11.21 25.40 -3.94
N GLY A 465 10.66 24.27 -3.53
CA GLY A 465 9.51 24.28 -2.64
C GLY A 465 9.05 22.88 -2.24
N VAL A 466 8.01 22.88 -1.43
CA VAL A 466 7.41 21.68 -0.86
C VAL A 466 5.90 21.72 -1.04
N ILE A 467 5.32 20.57 -1.37
CA ILE A 467 3.90 20.27 -1.24
C ILE A 467 3.77 19.30 -0.08
N SER A 468 3.20 19.75 1.03
CA SER A 468 3.00 18.91 2.20
C SER A 468 1.89 17.87 1.98
N GLY A 469 1.83 16.83 2.79
CA GLY A 469 0.81 15.76 2.68
C GLY A 469 -0.65 16.24 2.85
N ASP A 470 -0.87 17.47 3.35
CA ASP A 470 -2.17 18.15 3.41
C ASP A 470 -2.44 19.07 2.21
N ASN A 471 -1.63 18.99 1.15
CA ASN A 471 -1.65 19.79 -0.07
C ASN A 471 -1.30 21.29 0.12
N SER A 472 -0.65 21.63 1.24
CA SER A 472 -0.15 22.99 1.47
C SER A 472 1.12 23.25 0.65
N LEU A 473 1.22 24.47 0.10
CA LEU A 473 2.35 24.92 -0.70
C LEU A 473 3.28 25.82 0.12
N ASP A 474 4.58 25.57 0.00
CA ASP A 474 5.65 26.48 0.45
C ASP A 474 6.76 26.50 -0.61
N PHE A 475 6.66 27.46 -1.54
CA PHE A 475 7.64 27.63 -2.62
C PHE A 475 8.29 29.00 -2.53
N LYS A 476 9.60 29.01 -2.69
CA LYS A 476 10.43 30.23 -2.81
C LYS A 476 10.95 30.31 -4.23
N MET A 477 10.46 31.30 -4.96
CA MET A 477 10.66 31.42 -6.40
C MET A 477 11.29 32.74 -6.77
N LEU A 478 11.97 32.74 -7.91
CA LEU A 478 12.58 33.91 -8.53
C LEU A 478 12.17 33.96 -10.01
N VAL A 479 11.59 35.05 -10.46
CA VAL A 479 11.28 35.23 -11.89
C VAL A 479 12.23 36.24 -12.53
N LYS A 480 12.86 35.81 -13.63
CA LYS A 480 13.61 36.67 -14.55
C LYS A 480 12.73 36.99 -15.76
N ILE A 481 12.21 38.22 -15.82
CA ILE A 481 11.29 38.64 -16.89
C ILE A 481 12.07 38.82 -18.18
N SER A 482 11.52 38.32 -19.32
CA SER A 482 12.13 38.41 -20.63
C SER A 482 11.61 39.60 -21.45
N GLY A 483 12.44 40.12 -22.37
CA GLY A 483 12.04 41.12 -23.40
C GLY A 483 11.84 42.55 -22.92
N ALA A 484 10.99 43.30 -23.62
CA ALA A 484 10.73 44.72 -23.39
C ALA A 484 10.17 45.05 -21.99
N ALA A 485 9.53 44.07 -21.36
CA ALA A 485 9.02 44.21 -19.98
C ALA A 485 10.14 44.43 -18.94
N ASN A 486 11.33 43.88 -19.19
CA ASN A 486 12.50 44.08 -18.32
C ASN A 486 12.99 45.56 -18.36
N ASN A 487 12.98 46.18 -19.54
CA ASN A 487 13.37 47.58 -19.71
C ASN A 487 12.35 48.54 -19.07
N LEU A 488 11.07 48.23 -19.15
CA LEU A 488 10.00 49.00 -18.50
C LEU A 488 10.11 48.91 -16.95
N LEU A 489 10.44 47.76 -16.41
CA LEU A 489 10.64 47.57 -14.97
C LEU A 489 11.79 48.48 -14.48
N GLY A 490 12.89 48.52 -15.20
CA GLY A 490 14.03 49.38 -14.88
C GLY A 490 13.71 50.87 -14.91
N SER A 491 12.96 51.29 -15.91
CA SER A 491 12.58 52.72 -16.03
C SER A 491 11.58 53.18 -14.95
N LEU A 492 10.71 52.25 -14.47
CA LEU A 492 9.70 52.57 -13.45
C LEU A 492 10.21 52.46 -12.01
N THR A 493 11.16 51.58 -11.76
CA THR A 493 11.67 51.31 -10.40
C THR A 493 12.97 52.05 -10.09
N GLY A 494 13.60 52.68 -11.08
CA GLY A 494 14.94 53.25 -10.92
C GLY A 494 16.02 52.20 -10.62
N ALA A 495 15.65 50.90 -10.74
CA ALA A 495 16.54 49.81 -10.42
C ALA A 495 17.70 49.74 -11.40
N SER A 496 18.93 49.65 -10.88
CA SER A 496 20.14 49.50 -11.70
C SER A 496 20.06 48.22 -12.56
N ALA A 497 20.71 48.19 -13.70
CA ALA A 497 20.77 47.01 -14.56
C ALA A 497 21.22 45.76 -13.83
N SER A 498 22.04 45.90 -12.79
CA SER A 498 22.47 44.81 -11.90
C SER A 498 21.35 44.28 -10.99
N ALA A 499 20.39 45.09 -10.58
CA ALA A 499 19.23 44.66 -9.80
C ALA A 499 18.18 43.95 -10.68
N GLN A 500 18.03 44.40 -11.92
CA GLN A 500 17.14 43.78 -12.92
C GLN A 500 17.63 42.35 -13.30
N SER A 501 18.96 42.16 -13.38
CA SER A 501 19.56 40.87 -13.71
C SER A 501 19.35 39.81 -12.60
N LYS A 502 19.08 40.23 -11.34
CA LYS A 502 18.87 39.32 -10.21
C LYS A 502 17.48 38.67 -10.18
N GLY A 503 16.50 39.19 -10.92
CA GLY A 503 15.12 38.69 -10.93
C GLY A 503 14.29 39.16 -9.71
N LEU A 504 12.97 38.88 -9.77
CA LEU A 504 12.00 39.26 -8.74
C LEU A 504 11.64 38.06 -7.87
N PRO A 505 11.93 38.09 -6.56
CA PRO A 505 11.57 36.98 -5.65
C PRO A 505 10.09 37.04 -5.30
N PHE A 506 9.47 35.83 -5.24
CA PHE A 506 8.10 35.67 -4.78
C PHE A 506 7.90 34.34 -4.08
N LEU A 507 6.80 34.23 -3.33
CA LEU A 507 6.39 33.02 -2.61
C LEU A 507 5.11 32.48 -3.24
N ILE A 508 4.99 31.15 -3.29
CA ILE A 508 3.73 30.47 -3.58
C ILE A 508 3.32 29.73 -2.32
N THR A 509 2.17 30.07 -1.77
CA THR A 509 1.60 29.51 -0.54
C THR A 509 0.15 29.09 -0.79
N GLY A 510 -0.56 28.64 0.23
CA GLY A 510 -1.95 28.18 0.10
C GLY A 510 -2.02 26.68 -0.19
N LYS A 511 -3.00 26.25 -0.95
CA LYS A 511 -3.22 24.86 -1.36
C LYS A 511 -2.96 24.69 -2.86
N THR A 512 -2.65 23.47 -3.30
CA THR A 512 -2.46 23.16 -4.73
C THR A 512 -3.66 23.55 -5.58
N SER A 513 -4.89 23.41 -5.07
CA SER A 513 -6.13 23.81 -5.73
C SER A 513 -6.38 25.32 -5.76
N ASN A 514 -5.75 26.08 -4.86
CA ASN A 514 -5.89 27.53 -4.74
C ASN A 514 -4.57 28.18 -4.32
N PRO A 515 -3.56 28.22 -5.22
CA PRO A 515 -2.26 28.80 -4.92
C PRO A 515 -2.33 30.31 -4.76
N VAL A 516 -1.59 30.83 -3.78
CA VAL A 516 -1.50 32.26 -3.47
C VAL A 516 -0.08 32.74 -3.76
N PHE A 517 0.05 33.69 -4.68
CA PHE A 517 1.32 34.28 -5.09
C PHE A 517 1.56 35.60 -4.32
N ARG A 518 2.71 35.75 -3.69
CA ARG A 518 3.07 36.94 -2.90
C ARG A 518 4.47 37.41 -3.26
N PRO A 519 4.69 38.68 -3.56
CA PRO A 519 6.03 39.25 -3.69
C PRO A 519 6.82 39.06 -2.38
N ALA A 520 8.08 38.68 -2.49
CA ALA A 520 8.99 38.52 -1.35
C ALA A 520 9.99 39.67 -1.29
N LEU A 521 9.51 40.90 -1.47
CA LEU A 521 10.34 42.11 -1.48
C LEU A 521 10.70 42.52 -0.05
N GLY A 522 11.98 42.82 0.21
CA GLY A 522 12.42 43.41 1.48
C GLY A 522 11.79 44.79 1.69
N GLY A 523 11.56 45.21 2.95
CA GLY A 523 10.75 46.37 3.30
C GLY A 523 11.07 47.68 2.56
N ALA A 524 12.33 47.96 2.24
CA ALA A 524 12.73 49.18 1.47
C ALA A 524 12.30 49.07 -0.01
N VAL A 525 12.52 47.94 -0.66
CA VAL A 525 12.17 47.71 -2.09
C VAL A 525 10.64 47.64 -2.29
N ALA A 526 9.90 47.15 -1.30
CA ALA A 526 8.43 47.12 -1.34
C ALA A 526 7.83 48.55 -1.28
N GLY A 527 8.40 49.43 -0.48
CA GLY A 527 7.99 50.84 -0.36
C GLY A 527 8.24 51.60 -1.66
N ASP A 528 9.40 51.44 -2.27
CA ASP A 528 9.78 52.11 -3.51
C ASP A 528 8.94 51.64 -4.71
N LEU A 529 8.65 50.35 -4.82
CA LEU A 529 7.75 49.79 -5.83
C LEU A 529 6.30 50.30 -5.65
N GLN A 530 5.82 50.37 -4.43
CA GLN A 530 4.49 50.86 -4.11
C GLN A 530 4.36 52.34 -4.47
N ASN A 531 5.37 53.17 -4.12
CA ASN A 531 5.39 54.59 -4.45
C ASN A 531 5.51 54.83 -5.96
N SER A 532 6.34 54.06 -6.66
CA SER A 532 6.50 54.16 -8.11
C SER A 532 5.24 53.74 -8.87
N LEU A 533 4.52 52.72 -8.40
CA LEU A 533 3.22 52.31 -8.96
C LEU A 533 2.14 53.37 -8.70
N LEU A 534 2.11 53.98 -7.52
CA LEU A 534 1.18 55.04 -7.19
C LEU A 534 1.44 56.30 -8.05
N GLN A 535 2.71 56.63 -8.30
CA GLN A 535 3.09 57.74 -9.18
C GLN A 535 2.75 57.48 -10.65
N ALA A 536 2.97 56.27 -11.14
CA ALA A 536 2.61 55.85 -12.52
C ALA A 536 1.08 55.93 -12.76
N VAL A 537 0.27 55.60 -11.74
CA VAL A 537 -1.19 55.72 -11.80
C VAL A 537 -1.66 57.16 -11.69
N GLN A 538 -0.97 58.01 -10.92
CA GLN A 538 -1.30 59.46 -10.78
C GLN A 538 -0.80 60.29 -11.94
N GLY A 539 0.35 59.94 -12.55
CA GLY A 539 0.93 60.66 -13.68
C GLY A 539 0.13 60.59 -15.00
N ASN A 540 -0.82 59.69 -15.10
CA ASN A 540 -1.68 59.53 -16.28
C ASN A 540 -3.01 60.29 -16.19
N LYS A 541 -3.19 61.19 -15.20
CA LYS A 541 -4.37 62.05 -15.06
C LYS A 541 -4.27 63.42 -15.72
N GLY A 542 -3.24 63.64 -16.53
CA GLY A 542 -3.06 64.91 -17.26
C GLY A 542 -3.15 64.76 -18.77
N LYS A 543 -4.35 64.69 -19.33
CA LYS A 543 -4.86 65.04 -20.67
C LYS A 543 -5.68 63.92 -21.27
N THR A 544 -6.99 64.07 -21.23
CA THR A 544 -7.93 64.11 -22.38
C THR A 544 -9.37 64.04 -21.88
N ASP A 545 -10.17 64.93 -22.40
CA ASP A 545 -11.61 64.96 -22.30
C ASP A 545 -12.28 63.78 -22.94
N GLY A 546 -13.35 63.30 -22.28
CA GLY A 546 -14.50 62.61 -22.92
C GLY A 546 -14.35 61.18 -23.26
N GLN A 547 -14.70 60.29 -22.34
CA GLN A 547 -15.68 59.23 -22.47
C GLN A 547 -15.65 58.27 -21.26
N GLN A 548 -16.80 58.13 -20.62
CA GLN A 548 -17.02 57.22 -19.51
C GLN A 548 -16.84 55.77 -19.97
N ASN A 549 -15.85 55.10 -19.40
CA ASN A 549 -15.85 53.64 -19.28
C ASN A 549 -15.25 53.30 -17.90
N GLN A 550 -16.05 52.67 -17.05
CA GLN A 550 -15.67 52.24 -15.72
C GLN A 550 -14.48 51.29 -15.79
N LYS A 551 -13.29 51.78 -15.38
CA LYS A 551 -12.13 50.92 -15.07
C LYS A 551 -12.23 50.51 -13.61
N PRO A 552 -11.95 49.22 -13.26
CA PRO A 552 -11.91 48.78 -11.87
C PRO A 552 -10.82 49.57 -11.12
N ASP A 553 -11.17 50.05 -9.93
CA ASP A 553 -10.32 50.91 -9.09
C ASP A 553 -9.11 50.08 -8.57
N LEU A 554 -7.93 50.43 -9.10
CA LEU A 554 -6.65 49.82 -8.71
C LEU A 554 -6.33 50.01 -7.21
N LYS A 555 -6.98 51.01 -6.56
CA LYS A 555 -6.87 51.24 -5.12
C LYS A 555 -7.48 50.11 -4.29
N ASP A 556 -8.59 49.53 -4.74
CA ASP A 556 -9.22 48.41 -4.04
C ASP A 556 -8.43 47.09 -4.21
N ALA A 557 -7.80 46.91 -5.37
CA ALA A 557 -6.92 45.75 -5.61
C ALA A 557 -5.62 45.83 -4.79
N LEU A 558 -5.06 47.02 -4.59
CA LEU A 558 -3.85 47.22 -3.79
C LEU A 558 -4.13 47.34 -2.28
N GLY A 559 -5.28 47.91 -1.88
CA GLY A 559 -5.71 48.02 -0.49
C GLY A 559 -5.92 46.65 0.18
N GLY A 560 -6.40 45.64 -0.58
CA GLY A 560 -6.57 44.30 -0.10
C GLY A 560 -5.25 43.56 0.16
N LEU A 561 -4.16 43.95 -0.50
CA LEU A 561 -2.83 43.33 -0.36
C LEU A 561 -2.04 43.80 0.87
N PHE A 562 -2.31 45.02 1.37
CA PHE A 562 -1.51 45.63 2.42
C PHE A 562 -2.22 45.84 3.77
N ASN A 563 -3.55 45.59 3.87
CA ASN A 563 -4.34 45.93 5.05
C ASN A 563 -4.76 44.69 5.88
N LYS A 564 -3.80 43.86 6.28
CA LYS A 564 -4.00 42.89 7.34
C LYS A 564 -2.95 43.04 8.45
N LYS A 565 -3.02 44.16 9.19
CA LYS A 565 -2.46 44.22 10.55
C LYS A 565 -3.41 45.02 11.45
N LYS A 566 -3.82 44.36 12.50
CA LYS A 566 -4.47 44.73 13.77
C LYS A 566 -5.92 44.30 13.92
N LYS A 567 -6.13 43.25 14.66
CA LYS A 567 -7.24 43.13 15.59
C LYS A 567 -6.67 43.26 17.00
N PRO A 568 -7.26 44.08 17.88
CA PRO A 568 -6.98 44.09 19.30
C PRO A 568 -7.75 42.93 19.98
N GLN A 569 -7.19 42.48 21.08
CA GLN A 569 -7.81 41.59 22.06
C GLN A 569 -9.09 42.22 22.65
N GLN A 570 -10.11 41.43 22.75
CA GLN A 570 -10.98 41.26 23.93
C GLN A 570 -11.55 39.84 23.90
#